data_e5a3b271a91aaba198d1d626c7fc517d
#
_entry.id   e5a3b271a91aaba198d1d626c7fc517d
#
_cell.length_a   1.000
_cell.length_b   1.000
_cell.length_c   1.000
_cell.angle_alpha   90.00
_cell.angle_beta   90.00
_cell.angle_gamma   90.00
#
_symmetry.space_group_name_H-M   'P 1'
#
loop_
_entity.id
_entity.type
_entity.pdbx_description
1 polymer ?
#
loop_
_entity_poly.entity_id
_entity_poly.type
_entity_poly.pdbx_seq_one_letter_code
_entity_poly.pdbx_strand_id
1 'polypeptide(L)'
;MTAKVIDWGIAPIGWRNDDIPEIGAGNTLQHLLSDIVVAGFQGTEVGGFFPEPAILNRELTLRKLRIAGQWFSSFLIRDGLEQVEQAFRLQCEYLRQVQAQVIVVSEQTYSVQGLDRNVFADKPYFNDQEWQLLCSGLNHLGMIAEEYGLLLVL
;
A
#
# COMPACT_ATOMS: atom_id res chain seq x y z
N MET A 1 32.72 4.72 -9.76
CA MET A 1 31.33 4.26 -9.49
C MET A 1 30.82 5.04 -8.29
N THR A 2 29.87 5.93 -8.47
CA THR A 2 29.22 6.61 -7.35
C THR A 2 28.37 5.58 -6.60
N ALA A 3 28.61 5.43 -5.30
CA ALA A 3 27.78 4.56 -4.47
C ALA A 3 26.29 4.99 -4.63
N LYS A 4 25.42 4.04 -4.93
CA LYS A 4 23.98 4.29 -5.02
C LYS A 4 23.50 4.59 -3.61
N VAL A 5 23.08 5.81 -3.36
CA VAL A 5 22.49 6.20 -2.07
C VAL A 5 21.14 5.52 -1.98
N ILE A 6 20.90 4.77 -0.91
CA ILE A 6 19.61 4.15 -0.62
C ILE A 6 18.85 5.11 0.30
N ASP A 7 17.64 5.48 -0.12
CA ASP A 7 16.70 6.21 0.72
C ASP A 7 15.84 5.20 1.48
N TRP A 8 15.73 5.36 2.78
CA TRP A 8 14.96 4.48 3.64
C TRP A 8 13.57 5.07 3.91
N GLY A 9 12.55 4.25 3.74
CA GLY A 9 11.17 4.55 4.11
C GLY A 9 10.68 3.62 5.22
N ILE A 10 9.61 4.01 5.89
CA ILE A 10 8.96 3.21 6.93
C ILE A 10 7.44 3.30 6.81
N ALA A 11 6.75 2.18 7.02
CA ALA A 11 5.29 2.17 7.07
C ALA A 11 4.77 2.87 8.34
N PRO A 12 3.63 3.58 8.27
CA PRO A 12 3.08 4.35 9.39
C PRO A 12 2.46 3.47 10.48
N ILE A 13 2.33 2.18 10.26
CA ILE A 13 1.64 1.21 11.15
C ILE A 13 2.20 1.18 12.57
N GLY A 14 3.47 1.54 12.78
CA GLY A 14 4.10 1.63 14.10
C GLY A 14 3.61 2.80 14.94
N TRP A 15 3.04 3.84 14.32
CA TRP A 15 2.46 5.00 15.00
C TRP A 15 0.95 4.94 15.09
N ARG A 16 0.32 4.49 14.02
CA ARG A 16 -1.13 4.31 13.94
C ARG A 16 -1.42 3.09 13.09
N ASN A 17 -2.12 2.13 13.69
CA ASN A 17 -2.36 0.83 13.09
C ASN A 17 -3.69 0.84 12.33
N ASP A 18 -3.64 0.49 11.03
CA ASP A 18 -4.84 0.42 10.20
C ASP A 18 -5.67 -0.85 10.47
N ASP A 19 -5.01 -1.94 10.94
CA ASP A 19 -5.67 -3.21 11.23
C ASP A 19 -6.26 -3.25 12.66
N ILE A 20 -5.68 -2.46 13.59
CA ILE A 20 -6.12 -2.34 14.99
C ILE A 20 -6.25 -0.85 15.29
N PRO A 21 -7.37 -0.20 14.92
CA PRO A 21 -7.53 1.26 14.94
C PRO A 21 -7.35 1.92 16.32
N GLU A 22 -7.50 1.15 17.40
CA GLU A 22 -7.30 1.65 18.77
C GLU A 22 -5.81 1.94 19.04
N ILE A 23 -4.90 1.23 18.37
CA ILE A 23 -3.46 1.41 18.54
C ILE A 23 -3.04 2.68 17.79
N GLY A 24 -2.66 3.69 18.57
CA GLY A 24 -2.17 4.96 18.05
C GLY A 24 -3.25 5.91 17.52
N ALA A 25 -4.54 5.68 17.81
CA ALA A 25 -5.65 6.51 17.33
C ALA A 25 -5.49 8.01 17.62
N GLY A 26 -4.76 8.38 18.70
CA GLY A 26 -4.47 9.77 19.07
C GLY A 26 -3.33 10.41 18.29
N ASN A 27 -2.56 9.66 17.52
CA ASN A 27 -1.45 10.20 16.74
C ASN A 27 -1.97 10.96 15.51
N THR A 28 -1.56 12.22 15.41
CA THR A 28 -1.87 13.03 14.23
C THR A 28 -0.88 12.72 13.09
N LEU A 29 -1.29 13.02 11.84
CA LEU A 29 -0.40 12.93 10.68
C LEU A 29 0.89 13.73 10.90
N GLN A 30 0.78 14.96 11.42
CA GLN A 30 1.92 15.86 11.63
C GLN A 30 2.92 15.29 12.63
N HIS A 31 2.43 14.69 13.71
CA HIS A 31 3.27 14.04 14.72
C HIS A 31 4.02 12.86 14.08
N LEU A 32 3.29 11.93 13.47
CA LEU A 32 3.85 10.77 12.79
C LEU A 32 4.92 11.15 11.75
N LEU A 33 4.62 12.07 10.84
CA LEU A 33 5.59 12.49 9.83
C LEU A 33 6.83 13.18 10.43
N SER A 34 6.66 13.89 11.55
CA SER A 34 7.80 14.51 12.24
C SER A 34 8.69 13.46 12.91
N ASP A 35 8.11 12.44 13.53
CA ASP A 35 8.86 11.33 14.13
C ASP A 35 9.62 10.52 13.08
N ILE A 36 9.03 10.30 11.90
CA ILE A 36 9.70 9.65 10.75
C ILE A 36 10.99 10.41 10.37
N VAL A 37 10.91 11.75 10.31
CA VAL A 37 12.10 12.58 10.04
C VAL A 37 13.13 12.48 11.15
N VAL A 38 12.70 12.56 12.42
CA VAL A 38 13.60 12.46 13.58
C VAL A 38 14.29 11.09 13.62
N ALA A 39 13.59 10.03 13.23
CA ALA A 39 14.15 8.69 13.11
C ALA A 39 15.13 8.52 11.93
N GLY A 40 15.26 9.52 11.04
CA GLY A 40 16.22 9.54 9.94
C GLY A 40 15.72 8.92 8.63
N PHE A 41 14.43 8.61 8.52
CA PHE A 41 13.83 8.12 7.27
C PHE A 41 13.56 9.26 6.27
N GLN A 42 13.57 8.93 4.98
CA GLN A 42 13.36 9.86 3.87
C GLN A 42 11.97 9.69 3.25
N GLY A 43 11.21 8.68 3.67
CA GLY A 43 9.88 8.40 3.11
C GLY A 43 9.01 7.56 4.01
N THR A 44 7.76 7.43 3.60
CA THR A 44 6.76 6.60 4.26
C THR A 44 5.84 5.95 3.22
N GLU A 45 5.18 4.87 3.60
CA GLU A 45 4.00 4.38 2.87
C GLU A 45 2.77 5.22 3.23
N VAL A 46 1.75 5.17 2.37
CA VAL A 46 0.46 5.78 2.67
C VAL A 46 -0.29 4.89 3.66
N GLY A 47 -0.70 5.46 4.79
CA GLY A 47 -1.62 4.83 5.75
C GLY A 47 -3.08 5.13 5.41
N GLY A 48 -4.00 4.27 5.86
CA GLY A 48 -5.43 4.39 5.60
C GLY A 48 -6.09 5.67 6.14
N PHE A 49 -5.44 6.32 7.11
CA PHE A 49 -5.90 7.59 7.71
C PHE A 49 -5.29 8.84 7.07
N PHE A 50 -4.46 8.69 6.03
CA PHE A 50 -3.84 9.84 5.38
C PHE A 50 -4.90 10.67 4.63
N PRO A 51 -4.74 12.00 4.62
CA PRO A 51 -5.72 12.89 4.00
C PRO A 51 -5.64 12.87 2.48
N GLU A 52 -6.49 13.67 1.84
CA GLU A 52 -6.43 13.94 0.40
C GLU A 52 -5.03 14.40 -0.05
N PRO A 53 -4.66 14.18 -1.32
CA PRO A 53 -3.32 14.43 -1.84
C PRO A 53 -2.81 15.86 -1.64
N ALA A 54 -3.67 16.87 -1.76
CA ALA A 54 -3.24 18.28 -1.63
C ALA A 54 -2.72 18.59 -0.21
N ILE A 55 -3.41 18.08 0.82
CA ILE A 55 -3.01 18.24 2.22
C ILE A 55 -1.76 17.41 2.49
N LEU A 56 -1.75 16.15 2.05
CA LEU A 56 -0.62 15.25 2.26
C LEU A 56 0.67 15.80 1.63
N ASN A 57 0.62 16.23 0.37
CA ASN A 57 1.77 16.79 -0.34
C ASN A 57 2.36 18.02 0.37
N ARG A 58 1.52 18.88 0.95
CA ARG A 58 1.99 20.00 1.75
C ARG A 58 2.75 19.53 2.98
N GLU A 59 2.22 18.56 3.72
CA GLU A 59 2.85 18.05 4.95
C GLU A 59 4.17 17.30 4.66
N LEU A 60 4.23 16.55 3.55
CA LEU A 60 5.44 15.88 3.08
C LEU A 60 6.52 16.88 2.65
N THR A 61 6.14 17.91 1.88
CA THR A 61 7.05 18.96 1.40
C THR A 61 7.71 19.70 2.56
N LEU A 62 6.93 20.08 3.59
CA LEU A 62 7.44 20.74 4.80
C LEU A 62 8.53 19.93 5.51
N ARG A 63 8.49 18.60 5.39
CA ARG A 63 9.39 17.67 6.07
C ARG A 63 10.41 17.02 5.15
N LYS A 64 10.38 17.33 3.85
CA LYS A 64 11.23 16.73 2.81
C LYS A 64 11.07 15.20 2.74
N LEU A 65 9.88 14.70 3.06
CA LEU A 65 9.53 13.30 2.95
C LEU A 65 8.92 12.99 1.57
N ARG A 66 9.02 11.73 1.17
CA ARG A 66 8.39 11.19 -0.05
C ARG A 66 7.49 10.01 0.28
N ILE A 67 6.53 9.73 -0.59
CA ILE A 67 5.77 8.49 -0.53
C ILE A 67 6.56 7.39 -1.23
N ALA A 68 6.80 6.29 -0.53
CA ALA A 68 7.42 5.09 -1.09
C ALA A 68 6.43 4.28 -1.92
N GLY A 69 5.21 4.14 -1.42
CA GLY A 69 4.14 3.38 -2.05
C GLY A 69 2.94 3.24 -1.14
N GLN A 70 2.05 2.32 -1.50
CA GLN A 70 0.91 1.93 -0.68
C GLN A 70 0.55 0.48 -0.94
N TRP A 71 0.07 -0.19 0.10
CA TRP A 71 -0.53 -1.52 0.03
C TRP A 71 -1.91 -1.46 -0.63
N PHE A 72 -2.19 -2.42 -1.51
CA PHE A 72 -3.50 -2.68 -2.09
C PHE A 72 -3.91 -4.12 -1.83
N SER A 73 -4.99 -4.31 -1.08
CA SER A 73 -5.60 -5.62 -0.87
C SER A 73 -6.43 -5.98 -2.09
N SER A 74 -5.96 -6.95 -2.86
CA SER A 74 -6.66 -7.51 -4.01
C SER A 74 -7.56 -8.67 -3.56
N PHE A 75 -8.69 -8.83 -4.22
CA PHE A 75 -9.63 -9.93 -4.05
C PHE A 75 -10.02 -10.50 -5.41
N LEU A 76 -9.05 -10.66 -6.32
CA LEU A 76 -9.27 -11.08 -7.70
C LEU A 76 -10.05 -12.38 -7.82
N ILE A 77 -9.78 -13.34 -6.92
CA ILE A 77 -10.44 -14.65 -6.94
C ILE A 77 -11.88 -14.55 -6.45
N ARG A 78 -12.16 -13.73 -5.43
CA ARG A 78 -13.49 -13.55 -4.85
C ARG A 78 -14.38 -12.64 -5.68
N ASP A 79 -13.87 -11.48 -6.07
CA ASP A 79 -14.67 -10.36 -6.58
C ASP A 79 -14.54 -10.21 -8.11
N GLY A 80 -13.54 -10.87 -8.71
CA GLY A 80 -13.27 -10.78 -10.13
C GLY A 80 -12.54 -9.49 -10.55
N LEU A 81 -12.01 -9.51 -11.77
CA LEU A 81 -11.14 -8.46 -12.28
C LEU A 81 -11.82 -7.09 -12.39
N GLU A 82 -13.06 -7.05 -12.88
CA GLU A 82 -13.76 -5.77 -13.13
C GLU A 82 -13.95 -4.95 -11.86
N GLN A 83 -14.35 -5.59 -10.77
CA GLN A 83 -14.56 -4.91 -9.49
C GLN A 83 -13.24 -4.48 -8.87
N VAL A 84 -12.22 -5.34 -8.92
CA VAL A 84 -10.88 -5.03 -8.40
C VAL A 84 -10.23 -3.90 -9.20
N GLU A 85 -10.37 -3.89 -10.53
CA GLU A 85 -9.83 -2.84 -11.39
C GLU A 85 -10.37 -1.45 -11.03
N GLN A 86 -11.67 -1.33 -10.76
CA GLN A 86 -12.26 -0.03 -10.38
C GLN A 86 -11.61 0.55 -9.13
N ALA A 87 -11.46 -0.25 -8.07
CA ALA A 87 -10.81 0.17 -6.83
C ALA A 87 -9.31 0.44 -7.03
N PHE A 88 -8.65 -0.38 -7.84
CA PHE A 88 -7.24 -0.25 -8.15
C PHE A 88 -6.92 1.06 -8.88
N ARG A 89 -7.72 1.43 -9.89
CA ARG A 89 -7.57 2.71 -10.62
C ARG A 89 -7.71 3.93 -9.70
N LEU A 90 -8.65 3.90 -8.77
CA LEU A 90 -8.82 4.99 -7.78
C LEU A 90 -7.56 5.13 -6.91
N GLN A 91 -6.99 4.02 -6.47
CA GLN A 91 -5.77 4.05 -5.67
C GLN A 91 -4.54 4.47 -6.50
N CYS A 92 -4.42 4.01 -7.74
CA CYS A 92 -3.37 4.46 -8.66
C CYS A 92 -3.43 5.98 -8.88
N GLU A 93 -4.63 6.54 -9.08
CA GLU A 93 -4.80 7.99 -9.23
C GLU A 93 -4.38 8.76 -7.97
N TYR A 94 -4.75 8.27 -6.78
CA TYR A 94 -4.28 8.85 -5.52
C TYR A 94 -2.75 8.83 -5.43
N LEU A 95 -2.13 7.66 -5.71
CA LEU A 95 -0.68 7.48 -5.65
C LEU A 95 0.06 8.36 -6.65
N ARG A 96 -0.49 8.51 -7.86
CA ARG A 96 0.05 9.44 -8.87
C ARG A 96 0.06 10.88 -8.34
N GLN A 97 -1.03 11.32 -7.68
CA GLN A 97 -1.14 12.68 -7.14
C GLN A 97 -0.16 12.94 -5.98
N VAL A 98 0.19 11.91 -5.20
CA VAL A 98 1.20 12.02 -4.12
C VAL A 98 2.61 11.64 -4.59
N GLN A 99 2.80 11.47 -5.90
CA GLN A 99 4.08 11.20 -6.56
C GLN A 99 4.77 9.91 -6.08
N ALA A 100 3.99 8.92 -5.67
CA ALA A 100 4.49 7.59 -5.40
C ALA A 100 4.96 6.91 -6.69
N GLN A 101 5.84 5.92 -6.56
CA GLN A 101 6.37 5.16 -7.70
C GLN A 101 5.96 3.69 -7.67
N VAL A 102 5.44 3.22 -6.54
CA VAL A 102 5.16 1.80 -6.32
C VAL A 102 3.78 1.63 -5.72
N ILE A 103 3.07 0.58 -6.18
CA ILE A 103 1.89 0.03 -5.53
C ILE A 103 2.17 -1.44 -5.19
N VAL A 104 2.02 -1.81 -3.91
CA VAL A 104 2.25 -3.18 -3.41
C VAL A 104 0.93 -3.90 -3.40
N VAL A 105 0.78 -4.97 -4.17
CA VAL A 105 -0.47 -5.72 -4.30
C VAL A 105 -0.35 -7.07 -3.61
N SER A 106 -1.36 -7.42 -2.83
CA SER A 106 -1.47 -8.75 -2.22
C SER A 106 -2.87 -9.32 -2.41
N GLU A 107 -2.96 -10.56 -2.86
CA GLU A 107 -4.23 -11.28 -2.98
C GLU A 107 -4.71 -11.73 -1.60
N GLN A 108 -5.89 -11.26 -1.18
CA GLN A 108 -6.40 -11.41 0.19
C GLN A 108 -7.67 -12.27 0.29
N THR A 109 -8.12 -12.91 -0.80
CA THR A 109 -9.40 -13.67 -0.82
C THR A 109 -9.49 -14.70 0.30
N TYR A 110 -8.40 -15.37 0.64
CA TYR A 110 -8.36 -16.37 1.69
C TYR A 110 -7.57 -15.92 2.93
N SER A 111 -7.31 -14.62 3.05
CA SER A 111 -6.62 -14.09 4.22
C SER A 111 -7.44 -14.31 5.49
N VAL A 112 -6.76 -14.67 6.56
CA VAL A 112 -7.35 -14.80 7.91
C VAL A 112 -7.04 -13.57 8.77
N GLN A 113 -6.46 -12.53 8.18
CA GLN A 113 -6.16 -11.27 8.87
C GLN A 113 -7.42 -10.68 9.50
N GLY A 114 -7.33 -10.27 10.75
CA GLY A 114 -8.45 -9.74 11.52
C GLY A 114 -9.44 -10.80 12.04
N LEU A 115 -9.22 -12.09 11.80
CA LEU A 115 -10.03 -13.18 12.32
C LEU A 115 -9.35 -13.80 13.56
N ASP A 116 -10.16 -14.17 14.56
CA ASP A 116 -9.70 -14.92 15.73
C ASP A 116 -9.51 -16.42 15.38
N ARG A 117 -8.48 -16.69 14.58
CA ARG A 117 -8.09 -18.06 14.18
C ARG A 117 -6.58 -18.16 14.00
N ASN A 118 -6.08 -19.37 14.20
CA ASN A 118 -4.66 -19.66 14.00
C ASN A 118 -4.29 -19.53 12.51
N VAL A 119 -3.37 -18.64 12.19
CA VAL A 119 -2.93 -18.36 10.81
C VAL A 119 -2.30 -19.56 10.08
N PHE A 120 -1.87 -20.58 10.83
CA PHE A 120 -1.24 -21.79 10.28
C PHE A 120 -2.18 -23.01 10.25
N ALA A 121 -3.42 -22.90 10.79
CA ALA A 121 -4.32 -24.04 10.91
C ALA A 121 -4.84 -24.53 9.55
N ASP A 122 -5.21 -23.60 8.68
CA ASP A 122 -5.86 -23.86 7.39
C ASP A 122 -5.22 -23.02 6.30
N LYS A 123 -3.98 -23.35 5.90
CA LYS A 123 -3.32 -22.64 4.80
C LYS A 123 -4.07 -22.91 3.49
N PRO A 124 -4.60 -21.88 2.81
CA PRO A 124 -5.28 -22.07 1.54
C PRO A 124 -4.30 -22.48 0.44
N TYR A 125 -4.79 -23.27 -0.50
CA TYR A 125 -4.07 -23.64 -1.72
C TYR A 125 -4.94 -23.28 -2.91
N PHE A 126 -4.38 -22.56 -3.85
CA PHE A 126 -5.05 -22.24 -5.10
C PHE A 126 -5.04 -23.45 -6.02
N ASN A 127 -6.19 -23.74 -6.63
CA ASN A 127 -6.26 -24.66 -7.75
C ASN A 127 -5.75 -24.00 -9.05
N ASP A 128 -5.61 -24.77 -10.13
CA ASP A 128 -5.06 -24.28 -11.38
C ASP A 128 -5.87 -23.11 -11.99
N GLN A 129 -7.18 -23.13 -11.82
CA GLN A 129 -8.04 -22.06 -12.32
C GLN A 129 -7.84 -20.76 -11.51
N GLU A 130 -7.72 -20.86 -10.18
CA GLU A 130 -7.45 -19.70 -9.31
C GLU A 130 -6.06 -19.12 -9.59
N TRP A 131 -5.05 -19.97 -9.84
CA TRP A 131 -3.73 -19.52 -10.27
C TRP A 131 -3.78 -18.77 -11.60
N GLN A 132 -4.55 -19.26 -12.58
CA GLN A 132 -4.72 -18.58 -13.86
C GLN A 132 -5.41 -17.22 -13.69
N LEU A 133 -6.47 -17.14 -12.89
CA LEU A 133 -7.16 -15.88 -12.58
C LEU A 133 -6.22 -14.89 -11.90
N LEU A 134 -5.46 -15.34 -10.91
CA LEU A 134 -4.50 -14.49 -10.21
C LEU A 134 -3.44 -13.94 -11.16
N CYS A 135 -2.77 -14.81 -11.92
CA CYS A 135 -1.69 -14.39 -12.82
C CYS A 135 -2.20 -13.44 -13.92
N SER A 136 -3.35 -13.75 -14.54
CA SER A 136 -3.93 -12.87 -15.56
C SER A 136 -4.41 -11.55 -14.99
N GLY A 137 -5.03 -11.58 -13.80
CA GLY A 137 -5.47 -10.39 -13.10
C GLY A 137 -4.31 -9.48 -12.69
N LEU A 138 -3.26 -10.03 -12.09
CA LEU A 138 -2.07 -9.25 -11.71
C LEU A 138 -1.36 -8.65 -12.92
N ASN A 139 -1.25 -9.38 -14.03
CA ASN A 139 -0.70 -8.85 -15.28
C ASN A 139 -1.54 -7.66 -15.79
N HIS A 140 -2.86 -7.78 -15.75
CA HIS A 140 -3.76 -6.69 -16.14
C HIS A 140 -3.62 -5.47 -15.22
N LEU A 141 -3.61 -5.66 -13.90
CA LEU A 141 -3.38 -4.58 -12.94
C LEU A 141 -2.00 -3.93 -13.12
N GLY A 142 -0.97 -4.71 -13.49
CA GLY A 142 0.35 -4.19 -13.82
C GLY A 142 0.33 -3.22 -15.00
N MET A 143 -0.39 -3.56 -16.09
CA MET A 143 -0.58 -2.65 -17.23
C MET A 143 -1.31 -1.36 -16.83
N ILE A 144 -2.32 -1.47 -15.95
CA ILE A 144 -3.01 -0.29 -15.42
C ILE A 144 -2.05 0.57 -14.58
N ALA A 145 -1.25 -0.03 -13.71
CA ALA A 145 -0.28 0.72 -12.89
C ALA A 145 0.68 1.54 -13.79
N GLU A 146 1.15 0.96 -14.90
CA GLU A 146 1.99 1.67 -15.87
C GLU A 146 1.31 2.89 -16.50
N GLU A 147 -0.02 2.86 -16.74
CA GLU A 147 -0.78 4.02 -17.22
C GLU A 147 -0.68 5.22 -16.27
N TYR A 148 -0.49 4.97 -14.97
CA TYR A 148 -0.34 5.98 -13.91
C TYR A 148 1.13 6.26 -13.56
N GLY A 149 2.09 5.65 -14.25
CA GLY A 149 3.52 5.77 -13.97
C GLY A 149 3.97 5.05 -12.72
N LEU A 150 3.23 4.03 -12.29
CA LEU A 150 3.51 3.22 -11.10
C LEU A 150 4.07 1.85 -11.49
N LEU A 151 4.92 1.30 -10.62
CA LEU A 151 5.35 -0.10 -10.67
C LEU A 151 4.50 -0.91 -9.69
N LEU A 152 3.81 -1.95 -10.22
CA LEU A 152 3.17 -2.94 -9.36
C LEU A 152 4.23 -3.93 -8.87
N VAL A 153 4.22 -4.18 -7.56
CA VAL A 153 5.05 -5.19 -6.89
C VAL A 153 4.19 -6.08 -6.00
N LEU A 154 4.68 -7.29 -5.68
CA LEU A 154 3.99 -8.29 -4.85
C LEU A 154 4.69 -8.48 -3.52
#